data_2628a24939c729505ad4d78434e23d30
#
_entry.id   2628a24939c729505ad4d78434e23d30
#
_cell.length_a   1.000
_cell.length_b   1.000
_cell.length_c   1.000
_cell.angle_alpha   90.00
_cell.angle_beta   90.00
_cell.angle_gamma   90.00
#
_symmetry.space_group_name_H-M   'P 1'
#
loop_
_entity.id
_entity.type
_entity.pdbx_description
1 polymer ?
#
loop_
_entity_poly.entity_id
_entity_poly.type
_entity_poly.pdbx_seq_one_letter_code
_entity_poly.pdbx_strand_id
1 'polypeptide(L)'
;LILPELEEAQRELEEMLGGFLGELSVNRYIYEDPILTAGYRPYTSGDPMRSIAWKQSVRGQGLMVKKWDYTTEPRAVVLVHADTKDYDHPEPAELCYSMARTICRRLEEKAVSYRFAANAAFDLLLNAALSGEEWRKPLVTPQGYGPEHYRRVLEILGRATGQTSLSCARFCAEYYHPQEQVGCIVVTTEPEEAVRAAVRPLPGIPLLVLTPEMAAETAQTEEAGA
;
A
#
# COMPACT_ATOMS: atom_id res chain seq x y z
N LEU A 1 14.24 18.15 7.52
CA LEU A 1 14.81 16.85 7.20
C LEU A 1 15.01 16.77 5.69
N ILE A 2 16.26 16.66 5.23
CA ILE A 2 16.57 16.47 3.80
C ILE A 2 16.66 14.96 3.64
N LEU A 3 15.65 14.37 2.99
CA LEU A 3 15.69 12.97 2.61
C LEU A 3 16.62 12.83 1.40
N PRO A 4 17.56 11.87 1.39
CA PRO A 4 18.48 11.69 0.27
C PRO A 4 17.72 11.45 -1.04
N GLU A 5 18.24 12.01 -2.13
CA GLU A 5 17.75 11.70 -3.47
C GLU A 5 18.42 10.42 -3.94
N LEU A 6 17.60 9.44 -4.27
CA LEU A 6 18.02 8.14 -4.76
C LEU A 6 17.95 8.14 -6.29
N GLU A 7 19.02 8.53 -6.98
CA GLU A 7 18.95 8.64 -8.45
C GLU A 7 18.93 7.28 -9.16
N GLU A 8 19.67 6.29 -8.70
CA GLU A 8 19.80 4.98 -9.38
C GLU A 8 18.83 3.91 -8.83
N ALA A 9 18.71 3.78 -7.54
CA ALA A 9 17.68 2.98 -6.91
C ALA A 9 16.26 3.43 -7.27
N GLN A 10 16.12 4.64 -7.79
CA GLN A 10 14.85 5.20 -8.21
C GLN A 10 14.30 4.50 -9.45
N ARG A 11 15.13 4.04 -10.40
CA ARG A 11 14.68 3.36 -11.62
C ARG A 11 14.09 1.99 -11.30
N GLU A 12 14.78 1.17 -10.52
CA GLU A 12 14.30 -0.15 -10.12
C GLU A 12 13.04 -0.05 -9.26
N LEU A 13 13.03 0.88 -8.31
CA LEU A 13 11.83 1.19 -7.52
C LEU A 13 10.65 1.58 -8.42
N GLU A 14 10.89 2.36 -9.47
CA GLU A 14 9.86 2.76 -10.43
C GLU A 14 9.36 1.59 -11.27
N GLU A 15 10.23 0.66 -11.69
CA GLU A 15 9.86 -0.55 -12.41
C GLU A 15 9.03 -1.49 -11.53
N MET A 16 9.48 -1.76 -10.30
CA MET A 16 8.76 -2.60 -9.34
C MET A 16 7.38 -2.01 -9.01
N LEU A 17 7.33 -0.70 -8.77
CA LEU A 17 6.07 0.00 -8.52
C LEU A 17 5.18 0.03 -9.76
N GLY A 18 5.76 0.14 -10.96
CA GLY A 18 5.05 0.04 -12.23
C GLY A 18 4.38 -1.33 -12.40
N GLY A 19 5.09 -2.41 -12.09
CA GLY A 19 4.56 -3.78 -12.05
C GLY A 19 3.39 -3.92 -11.07
N PHE A 20 3.60 -3.47 -9.83
CA PHE A 20 2.56 -3.47 -8.78
C PHE A 20 1.30 -2.71 -9.21
N LEU A 21 1.45 -1.51 -9.77
CA LEU A 21 0.32 -0.70 -10.23
C LEU A 21 -0.38 -1.33 -11.44
N GLY A 22 0.37 -2.02 -12.31
CA GLY A 22 -0.17 -2.81 -13.41
C GLY A 22 -1.07 -3.93 -12.89
N GLU A 23 -0.58 -4.74 -11.95
CA GLU A 23 -1.36 -5.81 -11.30
C GLU A 23 -2.58 -5.26 -10.56
N LEU A 24 -2.42 -4.17 -9.83
CA LEU A 24 -3.51 -3.50 -9.13
C LEU A 24 -4.61 -3.05 -10.08
N SER A 25 -4.25 -2.57 -11.28
CA SER A 25 -5.18 -2.15 -12.32
C SER A 25 -5.89 -3.32 -12.98
N VAL A 26 -5.20 -4.43 -13.24
CA VAL A 26 -5.78 -5.63 -13.85
C VAL A 26 -6.80 -6.27 -12.91
N ASN A 27 -6.47 -6.38 -11.63
CA ASN A 27 -7.36 -6.97 -10.64
C ASN A 27 -8.66 -6.18 -10.45
N ARG A 28 -8.67 -4.91 -10.75
CA ARG A 28 -9.86 -4.06 -10.81
C ARG A 28 -10.97 -4.62 -11.72
N TYR A 29 -10.61 -5.33 -12.80
CA TYR A 29 -11.57 -5.91 -13.74
C TYR A 29 -12.05 -7.31 -13.35
N ILE A 30 -11.44 -7.94 -12.35
CA ILE A 30 -11.75 -9.32 -11.96
C ILE A 30 -12.83 -9.38 -10.87
N TYR A 31 -12.94 -8.35 -10.05
CA TYR A 31 -13.90 -8.32 -8.93
C TYR A 31 -15.10 -7.43 -9.27
N GLU A 32 -16.27 -8.07 -9.47
CA GLU A 32 -17.55 -7.37 -9.61
C GLU A 32 -17.93 -6.75 -8.25
N ASP A 33 -18.18 -5.43 -8.22
CA ASP A 33 -18.75 -4.81 -7.02
C ASP A 33 -20.23 -5.21 -6.90
N PRO A 34 -20.62 -6.01 -5.90
CA PRO A 34 -22.02 -6.47 -5.76
C PRO A 34 -23.00 -5.33 -5.40
N ILE A 35 -22.50 -4.12 -5.13
CA ILE A 35 -23.31 -2.96 -4.73
C ILE A 35 -23.60 -2.07 -5.93
N LEU A 36 -22.63 -1.91 -6.85
CA LEU A 36 -22.77 -1.04 -8.02
C LEU A 36 -23.32 -1.81 -9.22
N THR A 37 -24.52 -1.46 -9.65
CA THR A 37 -25.14 -2.04 -10.85
C THR A 37 -24.91 -1.10 -12.03
N ALA A 38 -24.06 -1.49 -12.99
CA ALA A 38 -23.81 -0.75 -14.24
C ALA A 38 -25.02 -0.78 -15.18
N GLY A 39 -25.92 -1.73 -14.99
CA GLY A 39 -27.08 -1.88 -15.86
C GLY A 39 -27.69 -3.27 -15.77
N TYR A 40 -28.48 -3.62 -16.79
CA TYR A 40 -29.13 -4.90 -16.91
C TYR A 40 -28.89 -5.47 -18.31
N ARG A 41 -28.75 -6.78 -18.43
CA ARG A 41 -28.65 -7.51 -19.69
C ARG A 41 -29.61 -8.70 -19.70
N PRO A 42 -29.98 -9.22 -20.87
CA PRO A 42 -30.77 -10.45 -20.96
C PRO A 42 -30.08 -11.63 -20.25
N TYR A 43 -30.87 -12.46 -19.61
CA TYR A 43 -30.41 -13.70 -18.97
C TYR A 43 -29.91 -14.70 -20.02
N THR A 44 -28.84 -15.39 -19.69
CA THR A 44 -28.31 -16.53 -20.45
C THR A 44 -28.25 -17.77 -19.55
N SER A 45 -28.33 -18.97 -20.14
CA SER A 45 -28.40 -20.22 -19.36
C SER A 45 -27.19 -20.49 -18.44
N GLY A 46 -26.10 -19.74 -18.58
CA GLY A 46 -24.90 -19.81 -17.72
C GLY A 46 -24.93 -18.87 -16.51
N ASP A 47 -25.93 -17.99 -16.44
CA ASP A 47 -25.98 -17.00 -15.35
C ASP A 47 -26.54 -17.59 -14.07
N PRO A 48 -25.94 -17.28 -12.89
CA PRO A 48 -26.46 -17.73 -11.63
C PRO A 48 -27.80 -17.05 -11.29
N MET A 49 -28.77 -17.79 -10.81
CA MET A 49 -30.12 -17.29 -10.50
C MET A 49 -30.13 -16.13 -9.49
N ARG A 50 -29.11 -16.04 -8.61
CA ARG A 50 -28.95 -14.95 -7.65
C ARG A 50 -28.70 -13.57 -8.30
N SER A 51 -28.22 -13.54 -9.53
CA SER A 51 -27.96 -12.29 -10.28
C SER A 51 -29.19 -11.79 -11.06
N ILE A 52 -30.32 -12.52 -11.04
CA ILE A 52 -31.54 -12.10 -11.72
C ILE A 52 -32.13 -10.86 -11.06
N ALA A 53 -32.36 -9.84 -11.88
CA ALA A 53 -33.00 -8.59 -11.48
C ALA A 53 -34.52 -8.69 -11.61
N TRP A 54 -35.18 -9.33 -10.66
CA TRP A 54 -36.64 -9.62 -10.70
C TRP A 54 -37.48 -8.38 -11.00
N LYS A 55 -37.17 -7.24 -10.38
CA LYS A 55 -37.92 -5.99 -10.63
C LYS A 55 -37.82 -5.48 -12.05
N GLN A 56 -36.68 -5.68 -12.70
CA GLN A 56 -36.45 -5.28 -14.09
C GLN A 56 -37.00 -6.32 -15.06
N SER A 57 -36.96 -7.59 -14.72
CA SER A 57 -37.53 -8.67 -15.52
C SER A 57 -39.04 -8.52 -15.68
N VAL A 58 -39.73 -8.00 -14.69
CA VAL A 58 -41.18 -7.72 -14.76
C VAL A 58 -41.53 -6.54 -15.69
N ARG A 59 -40.60 -5.59 -15.85
CA ARG A 59 -40.79 -4.40 -16.71
C ARG A 59 -40.35 -4.60 -18.16
N GLY A 60 -39.52 -5.64 -18.40
CA GLY A 60 -38.96 -5.96 -19.70
C GLY A 60 -39.60 -7.21 -20.33
N GLN A 61 -39.25 -7.48 -21.57
CA GLN A 61 -39.69 -8.71 -22.27
C GLN A 61 -38.65 -9.84 -21.99
N GLY A 62 -38.64 -10.41 -20.76
CA GLY A 62 -37.79 -11.55 -20.43
C GLY A 62 -36.99 -11.37 -19.16
N LEU A 63 -36.27 -12.44 -18.77
CA LEU A 63 -35.42 -12.42 -17.59
C LEU A 63 -34.21 -11.53 -17.83
N MET A 64 -33.98 -10.61 -16.88
CA MET A 64 -32.86 -9.68 -16.90
C MET A 64 -31.90 -9.99 -15.75
N VAL A 65 -30.62 -9.91 -16.02
CA VAL A 65 -29.53 -10.08 -15.06
C VAL A 65 -28.86 -8.74 -14.77
N LYS A 66 -28.51 -8.52 -13.52
CA LYS A 66 -27.71 -7.35 -13.14
C LYS A 66 -26.34 -7.44 -13.80
N LYS A 67 -25.95 -6.38 -14.48
CA LYS A 67 -24.58 -6.15 -14.93
C LYS A 67 -23.89 -5.33 -13.85
N TRP A 68 -22.95 -5.93 -13.16
CA TRP A 68 -22.20 -5.26 -12.11
C TRP A 68 -21.22 -4.26 -12.74
N ASP A 69 -21.01 -3.13 -12.06
CA ASP A 69 -19.96 -2.20 -12.44
C ASP A 69 -18.64 -2.61 -11.78
N TYR A 70 -17.55 -2.41 -12.51
CA TYR A 70 -16.19 -2.73 -12.05
C TYR A 70 -15.46 -1.49 -11.53
N THR A 71 -16.20 -0.47 -11.15
CA THR A 71 -15.63 0.79 -10.67
C THR A 71 -15.18 0.74 -9.22
N THR A 72 -14.28 -0.18 -8.90
CA THR A 72 -13.49 -0.03 -7.69
C THR A 72 -12.28 0.82 -8.04
N GLU A 73 -12.19 2.02 -7.48
CA GLU A 73 -10.96 2.81 -7.57
C GLU A 73 -9.78 2.00 -7.06
N PRO A 74 -8.62 2.01 -7.74
CA PRO A 74 -7.45 1.30 -7.26
C PRO A 74 -7.08 1.83 -5.87
N ARG A 75 -6.95 0.92 -4.91
CA ARG A 75 -6.61 1.25 -3.53
C ARG A 75 -5.39 0.48 -3.09
N ALA A 76 -4.53 1.15 -2.32
CA ALA A 76 -3.35 0.54 -1.75
C ALA A 76 -3.25 0.83 -0.25
N VAL A 77 -2.46 0.04 0.45
CA VAL A 77 -1.93 0.36 1.77
C VAL A 77 -0.41 0.39 1.69
N VAL A 78 0.19 1.43 2.26
CA VAL A 78 1.65 1.58 2.37
C VAL A 78 2.01 1.45 3.84
N LEU A 79 2.78 0.41 4.17
CA LEU A 79 3.27 0.11 5.51
C LEU A 79 4.77 0.37 5.57
N VAL A 80 5.21 1.17 6.53
CA VAL A 80 6.63 1.47 6.73
C VAL A 80 7.07 0.96 8.11
N HIS A 81 8.02 0.03 8.09
CA HIS A 81 8.63 -0.55 9.29
C HIS A 81 10.15 -0.47 9.18
N ALA A 82 10.70 0.66 9.59
CA ALA A 82 12.12 0.94 9.51
C ALA A 82 12.74 0.93 10.91
N ASP A 83 13.31 -0.20 11.32
CA ASP A 83 13.97 -0.38 12.60
C ASP A 83 15.47 -0.17 12.47
N THR A 84 16.01 0.78 13.23
CA THR A 84 17.45 1.01 13.33
C THR A 84 18.01 0.14 14.43
N LYS A 85 18.55 -1.03 14.06
CA LYS A 85 19.20 -1.95 15.01
C LYS A 85 20.54 -1.41 15.49
N ASP A 86 21.18 -0.60 14.69
CA ASP A 86 22.46 0.06 14.97
C ASP A 86 22.28 1.58 14.88
N TYR A 87 22.40 2.26 16.02
CA TYR A 87 22.24 3.71 16.08
C TYR A 87 23.41 4.50 15.42
N ASP A 88 24.55 3.85 15.26
CA ASP A 88 25.71 4.44 14.59
C ASP A 88 25.53 4.39 13.05
N HIS A 89 24.61 3.54 12.55
CA HIS A 89 24.30 3.36 11.14
C HIS A 89 22.78 3.49 10.86
N PRO A 90 22.20 4.71 10.88
CA PRO A 90 20.77 4.95 10.63
C PRO A 90 20.38 4.87 9.15
N GLU A 91 21.35 4.78 8.24
CA GLU A 91 21.17 4.91 6.78
C GLU A 91 20.09 3.94 6.23
N PRO A 92 20.00 2.67 6.66
CA PRO A 92 18.96 1.76 6.15
C PRO A 92 17.53 2.24 6.45
N ALA A 93 17.30 2.81 7.64
CA ALA A 93 16.00 3.34 8.01
C ALA A 93 15.67 4.62 7.24
N GLU A 94 16.65 5.50 7.06
CA GLU A 94 16.50 6.73 6.26
C GLU A 94 16.17 6.39 4.80
N LEU A 95 16.81 5.36 4.26
CA LEU A 95 16.53 4.85 2.92
C LEU A 95 15.08 4.35 2.80
N CYS A 96 14.58 3.60 3.79
CA CYS A 96 13.19 3.18 3.85
C CYS A 96 12.23 4.38 3.81
N TYR A 97 12.50 5.45 4.57
CA TYR A 97 11.66 6.65 4.55
C TYR A 97 11.71 7.38 3.22
N SER A 98 12.87 7.41 2.57
CA SER A 98 13.04 8.00 1.25
C SER A 98 12.26 7.21 0.18
N MET A 99 12.35 5.88 0.19
CA MET A 99 11.57 5.00 -0.68
C MET A 99 10.06 5.19 -0.45
N ALA A 100 9.61 5.20 0.80
CA ALA A 100 8.21 5.42 1.13
C ALA A 100 7.68 6.76 0.62
N ARG A 101 8.47 7.83 0.74
CA ARG A 101 8.14 9.14 0.17
C ARG A 101 7.96 9.07 -1.34
N THR A 102 8.89 8.41 -2.05
CA THR A 102 8.84 8.27 -3.51
C THR A 102 7.61 7.48 -3.94
N ILE A 103 7.31 6.37 -3.26
CA ILE A 103 6.11 5.54 -3.51
C ILE A 103 4.84 6.37 -3.34
N CYS A 104 4.69 7.07 -2.22
CA CYS A 104 3.51 7.89 -1.96
C CYS A 104 3.35 8.99 -3.00
N ARG A 105 4.44 9.64 -3.42
CA ARG A 105 4.40 10.62 -4.52
C ARG A 105 3.89 10.00 -5.82
N ARG A 106 4.35 8.79 -6.17
CA ARG A 106 3.89 8.10 -7.39
C ARG A 106 2.43 7.68 -7.31
N LEU A 107 1.96 7.25 -6.14
CA LEU A 107 0.54 6.95 -5.93
C LEU A 107 -0.33 8.20 -6.13
N GLU A 108 0.12 9.37 -5.63
CA GLU A 108 -0.54 10.66 -5.85
C GLU A 108 -0.59 11.03 -7.34
N GLU A 109 0.53 10.92 -8.06
CA GLU A 109 0.64 11.20 -9.51
C GLU A 109 -0.31 10.31 -10.34
N LYS A 110 -0.55 9.08 -9.88
CA LYS A 110 -1.45 8.12 -10.53
C LYS A 110 -2.88 8.19 -10.02
N ALA A 111 -3.19 9.11 -9.11
CA ALA A 111 -4.49 9.24 -8.45
C ALA A 111 -4.98 7.91 -7.83
N VAL A 112 -4.05 7.12 -7.27
CA VAL A 112 -4.36 5.91 -6.52
C VAL A 112 -4.65 6.29 -5.08
N SER A 113 -5.83 5.95 -4.59
CA SER A 113 -6.18 6.16 -3.18
C SER A 113 -5.38 5.19 -2.30
N TYR A 114 -4.75 5.69 -1.24
CA TYR A 114 -3.96 4.85 -0.34
C TYR A 114 -4.11 5.25 1.13
N ARG A 115 -3.91 4.26 2.00
CA ARG A 115 -3.72 4.42 3.44
C ARG A 115 -2.24 4.28 3.72
N PHE A 116 -1.70 5.15 4.56
CA PHE A 116 -0.31 5.11 4.97
C PHE A 116 -0.22 4.78 6.46
N ALA A 117 0.67 3.89 6.85
CA ALA A 117 0.97 3.60 8.25
C ALA A 117 2.48 3.49 8.46
N ALA A 118 2.99 4.18 9.49
CA ALA A 118 4.39 4.10 9.88
C ALA A 118 4.51 3.56 11.31
N ASN A 119 5.25 2.45 11.46
CA ASN A 119 5.65 1.92 12.75
C ASN A 119 6.98 2.57 13.16
N ALA A 120 6.88 3.79 13.67
CA ALA A 120 8.04 4.56 14.10
C ALA A 120 7.71 5.27 15.42
N ALA A 121 8.68 5.39 16.30
CA ALA A 121 8.57 6.30 17.41
C ALA A 121 8.70 7.74 16.91
N PHE A 122 7.97 8.65 17.50
CA PHE A 122 7.99 10.06 17.13
C PHE A 122 8.81 10.86 18.14
N ASP A 123 9.40 11.96 17.66
CA ASP A 123 10.34 12.81 18.39
C ASP A 123 9.96 13.00 19.88
N LEU A 124 10.90 12.71 20.74
CA LEU A 124 10.80 12.74 22.20
C LEU A 124 10.33 14.09 22.77
N LEU A 125 10.56 15.19 22.06
CA LEU A 125 10.16 16.53 22.52
C LEU A 125 8.64 16.75 22.42
N LEU A 126 7.98 16.13 21.46
CA LEU A 126 6.52 16.16 21.34
C LEU A 126 5.86 15.13 22.27
N ASN A 127 6.56 14.03 22.54
CA ASN A 127 6.10 12.93 23.38
C ASN A 127 6.06 13.26 24.88
N ALA A 128 6.81 14.25 25.32
CA ALA A 128 6.75 14.72 26.71
C ALA A 128 5.38 15.31 27.08
N ALA A 129 4.56 15.70 26.10
CA ALA A 129 3.20 16.20 26.28
C ALA A 129 2.12 15.08 26.20
N LEU A 130 2.48 13.90 25.67
CA LEU A 130 1.58 12.75 25.58
C LEU A 130 1.85 11.82 26.77
N SER A 131 0.99 11.85 27.77
CA SER A 131 1.03 10.95 28.91
C SER A 131 0.53 9.56 28.51
N GLY A 132 1.35 8.50 28.71
CA GLY A 132 0.95 7.13 28.56
C GLY A 132 1.55 6.43 27.34
N GLU A 133 0.98 5.27 26.96
CA GLU A 133 1.45 4.42 25.84
C GLU A 133 1.08 4.95 24.43
N GLU A 134 0.45 6.11 24.34
CA GLU A 134 -0.04 6.65 23.06
C GLU A 134 1.07 7.00 22.07
N TRP A 135 2.25 7.37 22.54
CA TRP A 135 3.42 7.64 21.71
C TRP A 135 4.01 6.39 21.03
N ARG A 136 3.61 5.21 21.50
CA ARG A 136 4.05 3.91 20.95
C ARG A 136 3.14 3.37 19.86
N LYS A 137 2.08 4.09 19.52
CA LYS A 137 1.17 3.61 18.45
C LYS A 137 1.67 4.06 17.09
N PRO A 138 1.67 3.16 16.08
CA PRO A 138 1.93 3.55 14.72
C PRO A 138 1.01 4.68 14.26
N LEU A 139 1.55 5.65 13.51
CA LEU A 139 0.76 6.71 12.91
C LEU A 139 0.16 6.26 11.59
N VAL A 140 -1.12 6.54 11.42
CA VAL A 140 -1.92 6.09 10.28
C VAL A 140 -2.66 7.27 9.66
N THR A 141 -2.66 7.35 8.33
CA THR A 141 -3.57 8.23 7.61
C THR A 141 -4.86 7.49 7.25
N PRO A 142 -5.98 8.20 7.10
CA PRO A 142 -7.16 7.61 6.47
C PRO A 142 -6.87 7.24 5.01
N GLN A 143 -7.76 6.45 4.40
CA GLN A 143 -7.73 6.19 2.97
C GLN A 143 -7.98 7.49 2.21
N GLY A 144 -7.18 7.80 1.19
CA GLY A 144 -7.31 9.01 0.40
C GLY A 144 -6.16 9.27 -0.54
N TYR A 145 -6.20 10.37 -1.25
CA TYR A 145 -5.11 10.94 -2.04
C TYR A 145 -5.31 12.46 -2.18
N GLY A 146 -4.35 13.15 -2.74
CA GLY A 146 -4.38 14.59 -2.94
C GLY A 146 -3.39 15.35 -2.06
N PRO A 147 -3.15 16.64 -2.33
CA PRO A 147 -2.07 17.40 -1.69
C PRO A 147 -2.12 17.42 -0.16
N GLU A 148 -3.32 17.47 0.41
CA GLU A 148 -3.50 17.48 1.86
C GLU A 148 -3.19 16.11 2.48
N HIS A 149 -3.56 15.02 1.79
CA HIS A 149 -3.25 13.67 2.21
C HIS A 149 -1.72 13.44 2.17
N TYR A 150 -1.08 13.80 1.05
CA TYR A 150 0.36 13.68 0.90
C TYR A 150 1.13 14.53 1.92
N ARG A 151 0.67 15.74 2.22
CA ARG A 151 1.26 16.59 3.27
C ARG A 151 1.28 15.89 4.62
N ARG A 152 0.18 15.21 5.00
CA ARG A 152 0.13 14.41 6.25
C ARG A 152 1.13 13.26 6.24
N VAL A 153 1.28 12.57 5.11
CA VAL A 153 2.30 11.53 4.96
C VAL A 153 3.70 12.10 5.17
N LEU A 154 4.02 13.24 4.55
CA LEU A 154 5.31 13.90 4.72
C LEU A 154 5.55 14.35 6.17
N GLU A 155 4.54 14.82 6.86
CA GLU A 155 4.62 15.17 8.28
C GLU A 155 4.94 13.94 9.15
N ILE A 156 4.34 12.80 8.85
CA ILE A 156 4.63 11.52 9.54
C ILE A 156 6.08 11.10 9.26
N LEU A 157 6.48 11.05 7.99
CA LEU A 157 7.84 10.65 7.60
C LEU A 157 8.90 11.59 8.17
N GLY A 158 8.65 12.90 8.18
CA GLY A 158 9.59 13.88 8.71
C GLY A 158 9.77 13.84 10.23
N ARG A 159 8.87 13.19 10.96
CA ARG A 159 8.93 13.01 12.42
C ARG A 159 9.31 11.60 12.84
N ALA A 160 9.33 10.66 11.90
CA ALA A 160 9.66 9.27 12.19
C ALA A 160 11.13 9.14 12.61
N THR A 161 11.36 8.37 13.65
CA THR A 161 12.69 7.94 14.08
C THR A 161 12.91 6.48 13.70
N GLY A 162 14.15 6.01 13.67
CA GLY A 162 14.47 4.62 13.37
C GLY A 162 14.11 3.63 14.49
N GLN A 163 13.24 4.02 15.42
CA GLN A 163 12.75 3.13 16.49
C GLN A 163 11.35 2.66 16.18
N THR A 164 11.09 1.38 16.35
CA THR A 164 9.78 0.77 16.15
C THR A 164 9.10 0.41 17.46
N SER A 165 7.78 0.46 17.50
CA SER A 165 6.98 0.12 18.68
C SER A 165 6.43 -1.31 18.65
N LEU A 166 6.24 -1.85 17.47
CA LEU A 166 5.72 -3.19 17.22
C LEU A 166 6.76 -3.99 16.41
N SER A 167 6.75 -5.32 16.55
CA SER A 167 7.46 -6.16 15.59
C SER A 167 6.82 -6.04 14.20
N CYS A 168 7.61 -6.23 13.13
CA CYS A 168 7.13 -6.15 11.75
C CYS A 168 5.89 -7.03 11.51
N ALA A 169 5.92 -8.28 11.96
CA ALA A 169 4.82 -9.21 11.80
C ALA A 169 3.52 -8.73 12.48
N ARG A 170 3.63 -8.20 13.71
CA ARG A 170 2.48 -7.68 14.44
C ARG A 170 1.95 -6.41 13.78
N PHE A 171 2.83 -5.52 13.36
CA PHE A 171 2.47 -4.29 12.66
C PHE A 171 1.71 -4.60 11.36
N CYS A 172 2.24 -5.50 10.53
CA CYS A 172 1.59 -5.91 9.29
C CYS A 172 0.22 -6.53 9.57
N ALA A 173 0.10 -7.43 10.57
CA ALA A 173 -1.16 -8.08 10.91
C ALA A 173 -2.22 -7.10 11.44
N GLU A 174 -1.81 -6.03 12.13
CA GLU A 174 -2.73 -5.03 12.70
C GLU A 174 -3.19 -4.01 11.66
N TYR A 175 -2.33 -3.65 10.68
CA TYR A 175 -2.62 -2.57 9.73
C TYR A 175 -2.92 -3.03 8.30
N TYR A 176 -2.81 -4.31 8.00
CA TYR A 176 -3.21 -4.91 6.73
C TYR A 176 -4.29 -5.96 6.93
N HIS A 177 -5.43 -5.76 6.29
CA HIS A 177 -6.55 -6.69 6.33
C HIS A 177 -6.82 -7.23 4.92
N PRO A 178 -6.50 -8.52 4.66
CA PRO A 178 -6.69 -9.12 3.32
C PRO A 178 -8.11 -8.97 2.77
N GLN A 179 -9.13 -8.97 3.66
CA GLN A 179 -10.54 -8.83 3.26
C GLN A 179 -10.86 -7.48 2.62
N GLU A 180 -10.05 -6.45 2.82
CA GLU A 180 -10.24 -5.13 2.20
C GLU A 180 -9.93 -5.14 0.70
N GLN A 181 -9.29 -6.20 0.19
CA GLN A 181 -8.92 -6.37 -1.23
C GLN A 181 -8.13 -5.17 -1.78
N VAL A 182 -7.21 -4.66 -1.00
CA VAL A 182 -6.33 -3.54 -1.35
C VAL A 182 -4.92 -4.06 -1.61
N GLY A 183 -4.21 -3.48 -2.58
CA GLY A 183 -2.80 -3.79 -2.80
C GLY A 183 -1.97 -3.38 -1.58
N CYS A 184 -0.94 -4.17 -1.24
CA CYS A 184 -0.10 -3.91 -0.09
C CYS A 184 1.34 -3.61 -0.53
N ILE A 185 1.88 -2.49 -0.05
CA ILE A 185 3.29 -2.13 -0.20
C ILE A 185 3.90 -2.08 1.20
N VAL A 186 4.94 -2.84 1.44
CA VAL A 186 5.67 -2.85 2.71
C VAL A 186 7.10 -2.37 2.45
N VAL A 187 7.50 -1.31 3.12
CA VAL A 187 8.88 -0.79 3.11
C VAL A 187 9.50 -1.08 4.47
N THR A 188 10.58 -1.84 4.50
CA THR A 188 11.10 -2.36 5.76
C THR A 188 12.60 -2.65 5.74
N THR A 189 13.25 -2.56 6.92
CA THR A 189 14.61 -3.05 7.16
C THR A 189 14.66 -4.54 7.50
N GLU A 190 13.52 -5.22 7.64
CA GLU A 190 13.47 -6.66 7.86
C GLU A 190 13.58 -7.43 6.54
N PRO A 191 14.06 -8.69 6.58
CA PRO A 191 14.15 -9.52 5.39
C PRO A 191 12.78 -9.73 4.70
N GLU A 192 12.76 -9.70 3.38
CA GLU A 192 11.54 -9.88 2.58
C GLU A 192 10.75 -11.14 2.95
N GLU A 193 11.45 -12.24 3.18
CA GLU A 193 10.86 -13.53 3.55
C GLU A 193 10.04 -13.45 4.84
N ALA A 194 10.53 -12.71 5.83
CA ALA A 194 9.81 -12.50 7.09
C ALA A 194 8.50 -11.73 6.89
N VAL A 195 8.54 -10.73 6.02
CA VAL A 195 7.33 -9.93 5.66
C VAL A 195 6.34 -10.79 4.89
N ARG A 196 6.79 -11.54 3.88
CA ARG A 196 5.92 -12.43 3.08
C ARG A 196 5.29 -13.55 3.92
N ALA A 197 5.94 -13.99 4.98
CA ALA A 197 5.37 -14.92 5.94
C ALA A 197 4.26 -14.29 6.80
N ALA A 198 4.40 -13.00 7.14
CA ALA A 198 3.45 -12.25 7.96
C ALA A 198 2.27 -11.69 7.15
N VAL A 199 2.53 -11.20 5.94
CA VAL A 199 1.52 -10.63 5.04
C VAL A 199 1.09 -11.68 4.02
N ARG A 200 -0.16 -12.13 4.11
CA ARG A 200 -0.74 -13.10 3.17
C ARG A 200 -1.92 -12.49 2.44
N PRO A 201 -1.70 -11.82 1.31
CA PRO A 201 -2.79 -11.26 0.53
C PRO A 201 -3.66 -12.37 -0.06
N LEU A 202 -4.89 -12.02 -0.38
CA LEU A 202 -5.76 -12.92 -1.15
C LEU A 202 -5.19 -13.14 -2.56
N PRO A 203 -5.49 -14.29 -3.20
CA PRO A 203 -5.07 -14.52 -4.58
C PRO A 203 -5.49 -13.38 -5.49
N GLY A 204 -4.55 -12.87 -6.28
CA GLY A 204 -4.78 -11.76 -7.19
C GLY A 204 -4.62 -10.36 -6.56
N ILE A 205 -4.34 -10.23 -5.27
CA ILE A 205 -4.02 -8.96 -4.64
C ILE A 205 -2.50 -8.79 -4.60
N PRO A 206 -1.94 -7.72 -5.23
CA PRO A 206 -0.49 -7.54 -5.28
C PRO A 206 0.11 -7.18 -3.92
N LEU A 207 1.26 -7.77 -3.64
CA LEU A 207 2.14 -7.44 -2.51
C LEU A 207 3.50 -7.06 -3.04
N LEU A 208 3.93 -5.85 -2.73
CA LEU A 208 5.27 -5.34 -2.99
C LEU A 208 6.00 -5.18 -1.66
N VAL A 209 7.15 -5.83 -1.50
CA VAL A 209 8.04 -5.66 -0.35
C VAL A 209 9.31 -5.01 -0.83
N LEU A 210 9.74 -3.97 -0.14
CA LEU A 210 10.93 -3.19 -0.47
C LEU A 210 11.85 -3.11 0.74
N THR A 211 13.11 -3.46 0.53
CA THR A 211 14.16 -3.40 1.54
C THR A 211 15.29 -2.48 1.09
N PRO A 212 16.08 -1.92 2.02
CA PRO A 212 17.24 -1.09 1.67
C PRO A 212 18.27 -1.80 0.80
N GLU A 213 18.41 -3.12 0.94
CA GLU A 213 19.36 -3.92 0.18
C GLU A 213 19.05 -3.91 -1.32
N MET A 214 17.77 -3.95 -1.68
CA MET A 214 17.30 -3.87 -3.07
C MET A 214 17.69 -2.52 -3.72
N ALA A 215 17.77 -1.45 -2.92
CA ALA A 215 18.22 -0.15 -3.38
C ALA A 215 19.75 -0.02 -3.45
N ALA A 216 20.49 -0.84 -2.71
CA ALA A 216 21.96 -0.80 -2.65
C ALA A 216 22.65 -1.73 -3.67
N GLU A 217 22.02 -2.86 -4.04
CA GLU A 217 22.57 -3.82 -5.01
C GLU A 217 22.71 -3.22 -6.40
N THR A 218 21.83 -2.30 -6.77
CA THR A 218 21.85 -1.62 -8.07
C THR A 218 23.10 -0.72 -8.23
N ALA A 219 23.52 -0.05 -7.18
CA ALA A 219 24.70 0.83 -7.21
C ALA A 219 26.02 0.06 -7.43
N GLN A 220 26.09 -1.22 -7.00
CA GLN A 220 27.31 -2.04 -7.14
C GLN A 220 27.42 -2.74 -8.49
N THR A 221 26.31 -2.95 -9.20
CA THR A 221 26.33 -3.68 -10.47
C THR A 221 26.80 -2.81 -11.64
N GLU A 222 26.65 -1.50 -11.58
CA GLU A 222 27.12 -0.58 -12.60
C GLU A 222 28.62 -0.24 -12.45
N GLU A 223 29.18 -0.21 -11.24
CA GLU A 223 30.63 -0.04 -11.04
C GLU A 223 31.44 -1.25 -11.52
N ALA A 224 30.84 -2.43 -11.61
CA ALA A 224 31.49 -3.64 -12.13
C ALA A 224 31.40 -3.80 -13.64
N GLY A 225 30.62 -2.98 -14.33
CA GLY A 225 30.37 -3.00 -15.78
C GLY A 225 31.00 -1.85 -16.59
N ALA A 226 31.67 -0.91 -15.94
CA ALA A 226 32.39 0.20 -16.55
C ALA A 226 33.89 -0.02 -16.48
#